data_acb83a286b7f6e7093235ffd11a9e0cf
#
_entry.id   acb83a286b7f6e7093235ffd11a9e0cf
#
_cell.length_a   1.000
_cell.length_b   1.000
_cell.length_c   1.000
_cell.angle_alpha   90.00
_cell.angle_beta   90.00
_cell.angle_gamma   90.00
#
_symmetry.space_group_name_H-M   'P 1'
#
loop_
_entity.id
_entity.type
_entity.pdbx_description
1 polymer ?
#
loop_
_entity_poly.entity_id
_entity_poly.type
_entity_poly.pdbx_seq_one_letter_code
_entity_poly.pdbx_strand_id
1 'polypeptide(L)'
;MSGLALLIGNKNYSSWSLRPWFLMRQSGIPFEETRVAMNQPGFAETVRGWSPAGRVPVLRHGTRHVWDSLAIAEYLAETFPEKRLWPRDSGERAHARAVSAEMHSGFQSLRGQMPMNVRATGRRVPHTPELEADIARVKQLFSDCRKSASVRGPFLFGEFSIADAMYAPVAFRFATYGVPDDYAEALVRLPALREWAEASAREPERIEAGEVGVT
;
A
#
# COMPACT_ATOMS: atom_id res chain seq x y z
N MET A 1 -21.95 -12.20 -7.36
CA MET A 1 -20.81 -11.25 -7.60
C MET A 1 -20.73 -10.34 -6.39
N SER A 2 -19.53 -10.02 -5.89
CA SER A 2 -19.34 -9.30 -4.62
C SER A 2 -19.93 -7.88 -4.56
N GLY A 3 -20.26 -7.28 -5.69
CA GLY A 3 -20.74 -5.90 -5.78
C GLY A 3 -19.74 -4.85 -5.26
N LEU A 4 -18.45 -5.24 -5.14
CA LEU A 4 -17.37 -4.36 -4.74
C LEU A 4 -16.76 -3.67 -5.95
N ALA A 5 -16.59 -2.34 -5.88
CA ALA A 5 -15.85 -1.56 -6.85
C ALA A 5 -14.85 -0.67 -6.13
N LEU A 6 -13.59 -0.66 -6.60
CA LEU A 6 -12.50 0.12 -6.00
C LEU A 6 -12.05 1.21 -6.97
N LEU A 7 -12.24 2.47 -6.58
CA LEU A 7 -11.67 3.63 -7.27
C LEU A 7 -10.24 3.83 -6.83
N ILE A 8 -9.31 3.85 -7.79
CA ILE A 8 -7.88 4.06 -7.56
C ILE A 8 -7.33 5.21 -8.41
N GLY A 9 -6.22 5.77 -7.97
CA GLY A 9 -5.39 6.67 -8.79
C GLY A 9 -4.40 5.92 -9.67
N ASN A 10 -3.44 6.63 -10.24
CA ASN A 10 -2.36 6.05 -11.03
C ASN A 10 -1.58 4.99 -10.24
N LYS A 11 -1.40 3.83 -10.82
CA LYS A 11 -0.66 2.72 -10.19
C LYS A 11 0.82 3.05 -9.95
N ASN A 12 1.39 3.87 -10.82
CA ASN A 12 2.79 4.29 -10.65
C ASN A 12 3.02 5.11 -9.37
N TYR A 13 2.07 5.96 -8.97
CA TYR A 13 2.29 6.97 -7.94
C TYR A 13 1.41 6.84 -6.71
N SER A 14 0.21 6.23 -6.84
CA SER A 14 -0.77 6.21 -5.76
C SER A 14 -0.50 5.12 -4.72
N SER A 15 0.38 5.43 -3.77
CA SER A 15 0.68 4.53 -2.65
C SER A 15 -0.54 4.20 -1.77
N TRP A 16 -1.49 5.12 -1.68
CA TRP A 16 -2.73 4.91 -0.93
C TRP A 16 -3.66 3.92 -1.63
N SER A 17 -3.76 3.99 -2.97
CA SER A 17 -4.59 3.06 -3.75
C SER A 17 -4.01 1.64 -3.78
N LEU A 18 -2.69 1.51 -3.77
CA LEU A 18 -2.02 0.21 -3.76
C LEU A 18 -2.44 -0.65 -2.57
N ARG A 19 -2.59 -0.07 -1.38
CA ARG A 19 -2.87 -0.81 -0.14
C ARG A 19 -4.15 -1.66 -0.22
N PRO A 20 -5.35 -1.10 -0.42
CA PRO A 20 -6.57 -1.91 -0.50
C PRO A 20 -6.61 -2.75 -1.79
N TRP A 21 -6.05 -2.27 -2.89
CA TRP A 21 -5.97 -3.04 -4.12
C TRP A 21 -5.17 -4.33 -3.91
N PHE A 22 -3.97 -4.22 -3.33
CA PHE A 22 -3.13 -5.37 -3.04
C PHE A 22 -3.76 -6.31 -2.01
N LEU A 23 -4.36 -5.75 -0.96
CA LEU A 23 -5.10 -6.54 0.04
C LEU A 23 -6.16 -7.42 -0.60
N MET A 24 -7.03 -6.82 -1.43
CA MET A 24 -8.11 -7.55 -2.09
C MET A 24 -7.59 -8.58 -3.10
N ARG A 25 -6.59 -8.19 -3.90
CA ARG A 25 -6.02 -9.06 -4.93
C ARG A 25 -5.33 -10.27 -4.33
N GLN A 26 -4.48 -10.07 -3.34
CA GLN A 26 -3.72 -11.12 -2.67
C GLN A 26 -4.62 -12.06 -1.86
N SER A 27 -5.71 -11.55 -1.28
CA SER A 27 -6.68 -12.35 -0.51
C SER A 27 -7.75 -13.02 -1.37
N GLY A 28 -7.73 -12.82 -2.68
CA GLY A 28 -8.73 -13.38 -3.60
C GLY A 28 -10.14 -12.84 -3.35
N ILE A 29 -10.27 -11.56 -2.97
CA ILE A 29 -11.54 -10.84 -2.87
C ILE A 29 -11.83 -10.21 -4.23
N PRO A 30 -12.89 -10.62 -4.95
CA PRO A 30 -13.19 -10.09 -6.27
C PRO A 30 -13.75 -8.67 -6.19
N PHE A 31 -13.30 -7.79 -7.08
CA PHE A 31 -13.77 -6.40 -7.20
C PHE A 31 -13.62 -5.88 -8.63
N GLU A 32 -14.42 -4.88 -8.95
CA GLU A 32 -14.26 -4.07 -10.15
C GLU A 32 -13.27 -2.93 -9.88
N GLU A 33 -12.31 -2.74 -10.78
CA GLU A 33 -11.33 -1.67 -10.70
C GLU A 33 -11.78 -0.48 -11.56
N THR A 34 -11.82 0.70 -10.97
CA THR A 34 -11.96 1.96 -11.70
C THR A 34 -10.73 2.82 -11.44
N ARG A 35 -9.97 3.14 -12.49
CA ARG A 35 -8.81 4.02 -12.39
C ARG A 35 -9.17 5.44 -12.83
N VAL A 36 -8.73 6.44 -12.07
CA VAL A 36 -8.79 7.85 -12.44
C VAL A 36 -7.38 8.45 -12.45
N ALA A 37 -7.04 9.14 -13.54
CA ALA A 37 -5.73 9.77 -13.66
C ALA A 37 -5.63 10.97 -12.72
N MET A 38 -4.68 10.90 -11.77
CA MET A 38 -4.43 11.99 -10.83
C MET A 38 -3.83 13.21 -11.54
N ASN A 39 -4.07 14.39 -11.00
CA ASN A 39 -3.59 15.67 -11.53
C ASN A 39 -4.03 15.96 -12.99
N GLN A 40 -5.16 15.38 -13.41
CA GLN A 40 -5.76 15.62 -14.71
C GLN A 40 -7.12 16.33 -14.56
N PRO A 41 -7.58 17.07 -15.59
CA PRO A 41 -8.93 17.60 -15.61
C PRO A 41 -9.98 16.52 -15.32
N GLY A 42 -11.00 16.82 -14.54
CA GLY A 42 -12.06 15.87 -14.17
C GLY A 42 -11.73 14.95 -12.97
N PHE A 43 -10.46 14.87 -12.51
CA PHE A 43 -10.09 14.05 -11.36
C PHE A 43 -10.95 14.38 -10.11
N ALA A 44 -10.98 15.65 -9.73
CA ALA A 44 -11.68 16.09 -8.53
C ALA A 44 -13.20 15.83 -8.61
N GLU A 45 -13.81 16.02 -9.77
CA GLU A 45 -15.24 15.76 -10.01
C GLU A 45 -15.53 14.26 -9.91
N THR A 46 -14.76 13.43 -10.62
CA THR A 46 -14.92 11.97 -10.55
C THR A 46 -14.80 11.45 -9.13
N VAL A 47 -13.76 11.87 -8.40
CA VAL A 47 -13.53 11.37 -7.04
C VAL A 47 -14.60 11.85 -6.06
N ARG A 48 -15.10 13.10 -6.20
CA ARG A 48 -16.21 13.60 -5.39
C ARG A 48 -17.51 12.84 -5.63
N GLY A 49 -17.74 12.33 -6.82
CA GLY A 49 -18.86 11.43 -7.13
C GLY A 49 -18.77 10.07 -6.40
N TRP A 50 -17.59 9.71 -5.91
CA TRP A 50 -17.39 8.49 -5.10
C TRP A 50 -17.30 8.77 -3.61
N SER A 51 -16.71 9.88 -3.20
CA SER A 51 -16.48 10.19 -1.78
C SER A 51 -16.38 11.70 -1.55
N PRO A 52 -16.99 12.23 -0.47
CA PRO A 52 -16.86 13.63 -0.10
C PRO A 52 -15.41 14.02 0.28
N ALA A 53 -14.56 13.04 0.61
CA ALA A 53 -13.16 13.29 0.93
C ALA A 53 -12.33 13.76 -0.28
N GLY A 54 -12.82 13.55 -1.53
CA GLY A 54 -12.14 14.01 -2.73
C GLY A 54 -10.77 13.36 -2.96
N ARG A 55 -10.54 12.16 -2.41
CA ARG A 55 -9.27 11.44 -2.46
C ARG A 55 -9.47 9.97 -2.82
N VAL A 56 -8.48 9.37 -3.45
CA VAL A 56 -8.39 7.92 -3.67
C VAL A 56 -7.54 7.27 -2.59
N PRO A 57 -7.79 5.98 -2.25
CA PRO A 57 -8.80 5.09 -2.79
C PRO A 57 -10.19 5.30 -2.19
N VAL A 58 -11.22 4.81 -2.89
CA VAL A 58 -12.58 4.67 -2.37
C VAL A 58 -13.14 3.31 -2.74
N LEU A 59 -13.64 2.58 -1.76
CA LEU A 59 -14.38 1.33 -1.98
C LEU A 59 -15.88 1.63 -2.00
N ARG A 60 -16.57 1.12 -3.00
CA ARG A 60 -18.03 1.07 -3.05
C ARG A 60 -18.51 -0.37 -2.90
N HIS A 61 -19.46 -0.60 -1.99
CA HIS A 61 -20.12 -1.89 -1.80
C HIS A 61 -21.64 -1.66 -1.76
N GLY A 62 -22.30 -1.89 -2.88
CA GLY A 62 -23.71 -1.49 -3.07
C GLY A 62 -23.86 0.03 -2.94
N THR A 63 -24.63 0.48 -1.96
CA THR A 63 -24.82 1.92 -1.66
C THR A 63 -23.81 2.50 -0.67
N ARG A 64 -22.95 1.64 -0.06
CA ARG A 64 -21.94 2.11 0.89
C ARG A 64 -20.69 2.58 0.18
N HIS A 65 -20.14 3.69 0.65
CA HIS A 65 -18.86 4.24 0.22
C HIS A 65 -17.92 4.25 1.42
N VAL A 66 -16.75 3.64 1.30
CA VAL A 66 -15.74 3.54 2.36
C VAL A 66 -14.45 4.19 1.89
N TRP A 67 -13.91 5.10 2.63
CA TRP A 67 -12.62 5.74 2.54
C TRP A 67 -12.11 5.91 3.97
N ASP A 68 -10.86 5.91 4.31
CA ASP A 68 -9.64 5.84 3.54
C ASP A 68 -9.07 4.40 3.45
N SER A 69 -7.76 4.26 3.12
CA SER A 69 -7.16 2.95 2.87
C SER A 69 -7.19 2.00 4.08
N LEU A 70 -7.01 2.51 5.31
CA LEU A 70 -7.06 1.69 6.52
C LEU A 70 -8.51 1.34 6.88
N ALA A 71 -9.43 2.30 6.74
CA ALA A 71 -10.85 2.06 6.95
C ALA A 71 -11.40 1.04 5.94
N ILE A 72 -10.96 1.09 4.68
CA ILE A 72 -11.29 0.06 3.67
C ILE A 72 -10.79 -1.31 4.13
N ALA A 73 -9.55 -1.39 4.63
CA ALA A 73 -8.97 -2.65 5.08
C ALA A 73 -9.74 -3.25 6.27
N GLU A 74 -10.11 -2.43 7.26
CA GLU A 74 -10.94 -2.87 8.40
C GLU A 74 -12.34 -3.31 7.94
N TYR A 75 -12.99 -2.54 7.06
CA TYR A 75 -14.27 -2.90 6.48
C TYR A 75 -14.23 -4.27 5.76
N LEU A 76 -13.17 -4.53 5.01
CA LEU A 76 -12.97 -5.81 4.33
C LEU A 76 -12.75 -6.94 5.34
N ALA A 77 -12.01 -6.70 6.43
CA ALA A 77 -11.79 -7.69 7.47
C ALA A 77 -13.08 -8.10 8.19
N GLU A 78 -13.99 -7.16 8.41
CA GLU A 78 -15.31 -7.42 8.98
C GLU A 78 -16.26 -8.11 7.97
N THR A 79 -16.18 -7.70 6.68
CA THR A 79 -17.07 -8.20 5.63
C THR A 79 -16.71 -9.62 5.20
N PHE A 80 -15.43 -9.98 5.24
CA PHE A 80 -14.89 -11.27 4.81
C PHE A 80 -14.07 -11.94 5.94
N PRO A 81 -14.69 -12.30 7.07
CA PRO A 81 -13.97 -12.87 8.22
C PRO A 81 -13.24 -14.18 7.90
N GLU A 82 -13.73 -14.93 6.91
CA GLU A 82 -13.10 -16.18 6.44
C GLU A 82 -11.73 -15.93 5.77
N LYS A 83 -11.48 -14.72 5.26
CA LYS A 83 -10.20 -14.33 4.65
C LYS A 83 -9.09 -14.06 5.67
N ARG A 84 -9.45 -13.89 6.95
CA ARG A 84 -8.49 -13.72 8.05
C ARG A 84 -7.46 -12.63 7.78
N LEU A 85 -7.93 -11.46 7.39
CA LEU A 85 -7.07 -10.33 6.99
C LEU A 85 -6.25 -9.74 8.15
N TRP A 86 -6.50 -10.15 9.39
CA TRP A 86 -5.70 -9.89 10.58
C TRP A 86 -5.22 -11.19 11.24
N PRO A 87 -4.09 -11.17 11.98
CA PRO A 87 -3.64 -12.32 12.77
C PRO A 87 -4.72 -12.84 13.72
N ARG A 88 -4.75 -14.16 13.94
CA ARG A 88 -5.75 -14.82 14.80
C ARG A 88 -5.50 -14.53 16.28
N ASP A 89 -4.25 -14.56 16.70
CA ASP A 89 -3.88 -14.22 18.06
C ASP A 89 -4.20 -12.75 18.35
N SER A 90 -4.78 -12.48 19.52
CA SER A 90 -5.23 -11.13 19.86
C SER A 90 -4.08 -10.15 20.10
N GLY A 91 -2.96 -10.63 20.65
CA GLY A 91 -1.76 -9.83 20.85
C GLY A 91 -1.08 -9.48 19.54
N GLU A 92 -0.90 -10.47 18.66
CA GLU A 92 -0.37 -10.23 17.30
C GLU A 92 -1.29 -9.32 16.50
N ARG A 93 -2.59 -9.49 16.61
CA ARG A 93 -3.59 -8.63 15.94
C ARG A 93 -3.50 -7.19 16.43
N ALA A 94 -3.33 -6.98 17.75
CA ALA A 94 -3.11 -5.65 18.31
C ALA A 94 -1.80 -5.03 17.78
N HIS A 95 -0.72 -5.81 17.73
CA HIS A 95 0.56 -5.38 17.17
C HIS A 95 0.44 -5.07 15.67
N ALA A 96 -0.22 -5.93 14.88
CA ALA A 96 -0.44 -5.71 13.46
C ALA A 96 -1.22 -4.41 13.18
N ARG A 97 -2.24 -4.11 14.00
CA ARG A 97 -2.96 -2.84 13.94
C ARG A 97 -2.08 -1.65 14.30
N ALA A 98 -1.24 -1.78 15.33
CA ALA A 98 -0.34 -0.72 15.75
C ALA A 98 0.65 -0.34 14.64
N VAL A 99 1.34 -1.34 14.06
CA VAL A 99 2.31 -1.07 12.97
C VAL A 99 1.62 -0.58 11.69
N SER A 100 0.39 -1.01 11.43
CA SER A 100 -0.41 -0.52 10.30
C SER A 100 -0.81 0.95 10.49
N ALA A 101 -1.22 1.34 11.70
CA ALA A 101 -1.54 2.72 12.04
C ALA A 101 -0.29 3.61 12.03
N GLU A 102 0.87 3.10 12.50
CA GLU A 102 2.16 3.81 12.40
C GLU A 102 2.53 4.09 10.94
N MET A 103 2.36 3.10 10.03
CA MET A 103 2.56 3.35 8.59
C MET A 103 1.54 4.33 8.02
N HIS A 104 0.30 4.30 8.51
CA HIS A 104 -0.76 5.18 8.02
C HIS A 104 -0.49 6.65 8.33
N SER A 105 -0.03 6.97 9.52
CA SER A 105 0.15 8.34 10.01
C SER A 105 1.61 8.84 10.02
N GLY A 106 2.58 7.93 10.03
CA GLY A 106 4.00 8.24 10.21
C GLY A 106 4.83 8.26 8.93
N PHE A 107 6.15 8.21 9.12
CA PHE A 107 7.17 8.10 8.06
C PHE A 107 7.11 9.23 7.03
N GLN A 108 6.98 10.47 7.51
CA GLN A 108 6.79 11.63 6.65
C GLN A 108 8.01 11.90 5.78
N SER A 109 9.23 11.72 6.33
CA SER A 109 10.48 11.92 5.61
C SER A 109 10.66 10.87 4.51
N LEU A 110 10.43 9.60 4.83
CA LEU A 110 10.44 8.51 3.85
C LEU A 110 9.43 8.77 2.72
N ARG A 111 8.22 9.16 3.06
CA ARG A 111 7.13 9.37 2.07
C ARG A 111 7.36 10.60 1.20
N GLY A 112 7.93 11.66 1.77
CA GLY A 112 8.19 12.93 1.07
C GLY A 112 9.46 12.89 0.22
N GLN A 113 10.55 12.34 0.76
CA GLN A 113 11.84 12.31 0.08
C GLN A 113 11.99 11.13 -0.89
N MET A 114 11.28 10.02 -0.63
CA MET A 114 11.26 8.82 -1.47
C MET A 114 9.80 8.51 -1.89
N PRO A 115 9.16 9.34 -2.73
CA PRO A 115 7.81 9.08 -3.20
C PRO A 115 7.74 7.76 -3.98
N MET A 116 6.60 7.08 -3.94
CA MET A 116 6.41 5.85 -4.70
C MET A 116 6.41 6.15 -6.20
N ASN A 117 7.34 5.52 -6.92
CA ASN A 117 7.42 5.52 -8.38
C ASN A 117 7.78 4.11 -8.83
N VAL A 118 6.76 3.32 -9.13
CA VAL A 118 6.90 1.87 -9.38
C VAL A 118 7.73 1.58 -10.62
N ARG A 119 7.69 2.46 -11.62
CA ARG A 119 8.44 2.32 -12.89
C ARG A 119 9.92 2.67 -12.76
N ALA A 120 10.26 3.52 -11.79
CA ALA A 120 11.61 4.02 -11.65
C ALA A 120 12.51 3.02 -10.89
N THR A 121 13.76 2.97 -11.29
CA THR A 121 14.81 2.16 -10.65
C THR A 121 16.09 2.98 -10.52
N GLY A 122 16.92 2.66 -9.53
CA GLY A 122 18.24 3.27 -9.36
C GLY A 122 18.19 4.76 -8.97
N ARG A 123 17.06 5.27 -8.52
CA ARG A 123 16.93 6.67 -8.07
C ARG A 123 17.76 6.87 -6.80
N ARG A 124 18.35 8.06 -6.70
CA ARG A 124 19.15 8.47 -5.52
C ARG A 124 18.64 9.80 -5.01
N VAL A 125 18.54 9.92 -3.68
CA VAL A 125 18.19 11.15 -2.98
C VAL A 125 19.21 11.39 -1.86
N PRO A 126 19.45 12.64 -1.44
CA PRO A 126 20.23 12.91 -0.23
C PRO A 126 19.55 12.27 0.99
N HIS A 127 20.30 11.53 1.77
CA HIS A 127 19.79 10.93 2.99
C HIS A 127 19.92 11.94 4.14
N THR A 128 18.79 12.50 4.58
CA THR A 128 18.74 13.33 5.78
C THR A 128 18.66 12.45 7.04
N PRO A 129 19.05 12.96 8.23
CA PRO A 129 18.92 12.20 9.48
C PRO A 129 17.48 11.66 9.70
N GLU A 130 16.46 12.44 9.34
CA GLU A 130 15.05 12.06 9.49
C GLU A 130 14.66 10.94 8.51
N LEU A 131 15.19 10.96 7.27
CA LEU A 131 14.98 9.88 6.31
C LEU A 131 15.64 8.58 6.79
N GLU A 132 16.88 8.67 7.27
CA GLU A 132 17.60 7.52 7.82
C GLU A 132 16.88 6.94 9.05
N ALA A 133 16.35 7.79 9.93
CA ALA A 133 15.56 7.36 11.07
C ALA A 133 14.27 6.62 10.62
N ASP A 134 13.55 7.13 9.63
CA ASP A 134 12.36 6.48 9.07
C ASP A 134 12.70 5.12 8.45
N ILE A 135 13.78 5.03 7.66
CA ILE A 135 14.25 3.78 7.05
C ILE A 135 14.63 2.76 8.13
N ALA A 136 15.43 3.18 9.11
CA ALA A 136 15.84 2.32 10.21
C ALA A 136 14.64 1.79 11.01
N ARG A 137 13.66 2.66 11.30
CA ARG A 137 12.43 2.27 11.99
C ARG A 137 11.61 1.27 11.21
N VAL A 138 11.45 1.44 9.89
CA VAL A 138 10.75 0.47 9.04
C VAL A 138 11.44 -0.89 9.08
N LYS A 139 12.77 -0.93 8.90
CA LYS A 139 13.54 -2.20 8.96
C LYS A 139 13.42 -2.86 10.33
N GLN A 140 13.45 -2.07 11.41
CA GLN A 140 13.25 -2.58 12.76
C GLN A 140 11.87 -3.21 12.92
N LEU A 141 10.81 -2.54 12.44
CA LEU A 141 9.45 -3.07 12.42
C LEU A 141 9.34 -4.41 11.68
N PHE A 142 9.91 -4.50 10.47
CA PHE A 142 9.91 -5.73 9.69
C PHE A 142 10.59 -6.88 10.46
N SER A 143 11.75 -6.60 11.05
CA SER A 143 12.48 -7.57 11.86
C SER A 143 11.69 -8.02 13.09
N ASP A 144 11.14 -7.08 13.85
CA ASP A 144 10.45 -7.36 15.11
C ASP A 144 9.14 -8.15 14.89
N CYS A 145 8.33 -7.73 13.92
CA CYS A 145 7.10 -8.44 13.57
C CYS A 145 7.40 -9.90 13.18
N ARG A 146 8.38 -10.11 12.29
CA ARG A 146 8.73 -11.46 11.82
C ARG A 146 9.38 -12.34 12.88
N LYS A 147 10.13 -11.75 13.83
CA LYS A 147 10.72 -12.47 14.96
C LYS A 147 9.67 -12.88 15.99
N SER A 148 8.70 -12.00 16.27
CA SER A 148 7.67 -12.22 17.28
C SER A 148 6.48 -13.05 16.78
N ALA A 149 6.34 -13.26 15.47
CA ALA A 149 5.25 -14.02 14.89
C ALA A 149 5.22 -15.46 15.41
N SER A 150 4.08 -15.89 15.93
CA SER A 150 3.85 -17.26 16.42
C SER A 150 3.84 -18.28 15.29
N VAL A 151 3.42 -17.86 14.09
CA VAL A 151 3.44 -18.67 12.87
C VAL A 151 4.61 -18.25 12.00
N ARG A 152 5.45 -19.20 11.60
CA ARG A 152 6.55 -18.91 10.66
C ARG A 152 6.03 -18.82 9.24
N GLY A 153 6.49 -17.82 8.51
CA GLY A 153 6.09 -17.61 7.11
C GLY A 153 6.78 -16.41 6.47
N PRO A 154 6.45 -16.09 5.22
CA PRO A 154 7.13 -15.04 4.47
C PRO A 154 6.66 -13.62 4.83
N PHE A 155 5.55 -13.50 5.55
CA PHE A 155 4.90 -12.22 5.86
C PHE A 155 5.24 -11.72 7.27
N LEU A 156 4.83 -10.49 7.61
CA LEU A 156 5.17 -9.82 8.87
C LEU A 156 4.70 -10.62 10.09
N PHE A 157 3.53 -11.25 9.99
CA PHE A 157 2.95 -12.10 11.04
C PHE A 157 2.78 -13.55 10.56
N GLY A 158 3.70 -14.00 9.71
CA GLY A 158 3.72 -15.36 9.16
C GLY A 158 2.77 -15.55 7.97
N GLU A 159 1.46 -15.37 8.16
CA GLU A 159 0.46 -15.35 7.09
C GLU A 159 0.25 -13.91 6.56
N PHE A 160 -0.20 -13.79 5.30
CA PHE A 160 -0.51 -12.48 4.70
C PHE A 160 -1.61 -11.76 5.48
N SER A 161 -1.41 -10.49 5.74
CA SER A 161 -2.33 -9.67 6.52
C SER A 161 -2.43 -8.22 6.00
N ILE A 162 -3.32 -7.45 6.60
CA ILE A 162 -3.42 -6.01 6.34
C ILE A 162 -2.10 -5.29 6.58
N ALA A 163 -1.30 -5.72 7.58
CA ALA A 163 0.01 -5.12 7.83
C ALA A 163 0.92 -5.18 6.60
N ASP A 164 0.99 -6.33 5.91
CA ASP A 164 1.78 -6.47 4.68
C ASP A 164 1.27 -5.54 3.56
N ALA A 165 -0.04 -5.43 3.42
CA ALA A 165 -0.65 -4.53 2.44
C ALA A 165 -0.34 -3.05 2.74
N MET A 166 -0.31 -2.67 4.01
CA MET A 166 0.02 -1.30 4.43
C MET A 166 1.48 -0.93 4.11
N TYR A 167 2.39 -1.89 4.16
CA TYR A 167 3.81 -1.68 3.87
C TYR A 167 4.21 -1.94 2.41
N ALA A 168 3.33 -2.46 1.55
CA ALA A 168 3.62 -2.68 0.13
C ALA A 168 4.14 -1.43 -0.61
N PRO A 169 3.64 -0.21 -0.37
CA PRO A 169 4.22 1.00 -0.96
C PRO A 169 5.65 1.28 -0.51
N VAL A 170 6.04 0.87 0.71
CA VAL A 170 7.42 1.01 1.20
C VAL A 170 8.34 0.07 0.45
N ALA A 171 7.89 -1.16 0.18
CA ALA A 171 8.66 -2.12 -0.60
C ALA A 171 8.99 -1.59 -2.01
N PHE A 172 8.04 -0.94 -2.69
CA PHE A 172 8.33 -0.27 -3.95
C PHE A 172 9.28 0.92 -3.80
N ARG A 173 9.16 1.74 -2.73
CA ARG A 173 10.13 2.81 -2.46
C ARG A 173 11.54 2.26 -2.27
N PHE A 174 11.69 1.21 -1.48
CA PHE A 174 12.98 0.56 -1.28
C PHE A 174 13.57 0.05 -2.59
N ALA A 175 12.76 -0.59 -3.44
CA ALA A 175 13.19 -1.04 -4.77
C ALA A 175 13.61 0.14 -5.68
N THR A 176 12.83 1.23 -5.71
CA THR A 176 13.10 2.42 -6.53
C THR A 176 14.38 3.11 -6.14
N TYR A 177 14.64 3.27 -4.82
CA TYR A 177 15.75 4.05 -4.27
C TYR A 177 16.93 3.20 -3.77
N GLY A 178 16.92 1.90 -4.06
CA GLY A 178 18.05 1.01 -3.77
C GLY A 178 18.29 0.76 -2.28
N VAL A 179 17.25 0.77 -1.44
CA VAL A 179 17.35 0.40 -0.03
C VAL A 179 17.22 -1.12 0.11
N PRO A 180 18.27 -1.85 0.48
CA PRO A 180 18.22 -3.31 0.55
C PRO A 180 17.39 -3.77 1.76
N ASP A 181 16.47 -4.69 1.53
CA ASP A 181 15.68 -5.35 2.58
C ASP A 181 15.04 -6.63 2.02
N ASP A 182 15.36 -7.78 2.60
CA ASP A 182 14.93 -9.11 2.12
C ASP A 182 13.40 -9.27 2.08
N TYR A 183 12.71 -8.73 3.09
CA TYR A 183 11.25 -8.80 3.14
C TYR A 183 10.61 -7.91 2.06
N ALA A 184 11.08 -6.68 1.91
CA ALA A 184 10.59 -5.76 0.88
C ALA A 184 10.83 -6.32 -0.53
N GLU A 185 12.01 -6.91 -0.78
CA GLU A 185 12.34 -7.57 -2.04
C GLU A 185 11.45 -8.78 -2.32
N ALA A 186 11.18 -9.60 -1.31
CA ALA A 186 10.27 -10.74 -1.44
C ALA A 186 8.84 -10.26 -1.73
N LEU A 187 8.40 -9.19 -1.08
CA LEU A 187 7.06 -8.65 -1.22
C LEU A 187 6.78 -8.16 -2.64
N VAL A 188 7.69 -7.38 -3.25
CA VAL A 188 7.50 -6.87 -4.62
C VAL A 188 7.51 -7.97 -5.69
N ARG A 189 8.04 -9.15 -5.38
CA ARG A 189 8.02 -10.32 -6.26
C ARG A 189 6.71 -11.09 -6.25
N LEU A 190 5.78 -10.80 -5.34
CA LEU A 190 4.47 -11.47 -5.29
C LEU A 190 3.69 -11.23 -6.59
N PRO A 191 2.93 -12.24 -7.07
CA PRO A 191 2.19 -12.11 -8.32
C PRO A 191 1.29 -10.88 -8.40
N ALA A 192 0.57 -10.56 -7.32
CA ALA A 192 -0.30 -9.39 -7.27
C ALA A 192 0.48 -8.07 -7.39
N LEU A 193 1.66 -7.93 -6.76
CA LEU A 193 2.48 -6.71 -6.89
C LEU A 193 3.18 -6.61 -8.25
N ARG A 194 3.52 -7.74 -8.86
CA ARG A 194 4.01 -7.76 -10.24
C ARG A 194 2.92 -7.33 -11.22
N GLU A 195 1.68 -7.81 -11.06
CA GLU A 195 0.53 -7.36 -11.83
C GLU A 195 0.32 -5.84 -11.72
N TRP A 196 0.44 -5.28 -10.49
CA TRP A 196 0.39 -3.84 -10.27
C TRP A 196 1.50 -3.10 -11.02
N ALA A 197 2.74 -3.59 -10.93
CA ALA A 197 3.90 -2.98 -11.59
C ALA A 197 3.78 -3.03 -13.12
N GLU A 198 3.37 -4.16 -13.69
CA GLU A 198 3.13 -4.29 -15.13
C GLU A 198 2.01 -3.36 -15.61
N ALA A 199 0.96 -3.19 -14.82
CA ALA A 199 -0.10 -2.24 -15.15
C ALA A 199 0.38 -0.78 -15.05
N SER A 200 1.20 -0.44 -14.05
CA SER A 200 1.80 0.89 -13.91
C SER A 200 2.69 1.26 -15.10
N ALA A 201 3.40 0.29 -15.68
CA ALA A 201 4.27 0.49 -16.82
C ALA A 201 3.52 0.92 -18.09
N ARG A 202 2.23 0.61 -18.17
CA ARG A 202 1.37 0.99 -19.31
C ARG A 202 0.68 2.35 -19.14
N GLU A 203 0.80 2.99 -17.97
CA GLU A 203 0.20 4.30 -17.72
C GLU A 203 1.00 5.40 -18.43
N PRO A 204 0.36 6.28 -19.24
CA PRO A 204 1.07 7.34 -19.97
C PRO A 204 1.41 8.54 -19.08
N GLU A 205 0.70 8.69 -17.95
CA GLU A 205 0.82 9.90 -17.15
C GLU A 205 2.16 9.96 -16.43
N ARG A 206 2.72 11.17 -16.36
CA ARG A 206 3.87 11.56 -15.56
C ARG A 206 3.44 12.61 -14.54
N ILE A 207 3.75 12.37 -13.27
CA ILE A 207 3.44 13.28 -12.16
C ILE A 207 4.77 13.76 -11.59
N GLU A 208 5.16 15.00 -11.86
CA GLU A 208 6.48 15.55 -11.50
C GLU A 208 6.81 15.41 -10.00
N ALA A 209 5.83 15.59 -9.12
CA ALA A 209 6.01 15.39 -7.68
C ALA A 209 6.43 13.96 -7.29
N GLY A 210 6.22 12.98 -8.18
CA GLY A 210 6.65 11.59 -8.01
C GLY A 210 7.95 11.23 -8.72
N GLU A 211 8.56 12.17 -9.44
CA GLU A 211 9.80 11.96 -10.22
C GLU A 211 11.04 12.45 -9.45
N VAL A 212 11.08 12.19 -8.16
CA VAL A 212 12.17 12.62 -7.28
C VAL A 212 13.40 11.73 -7.44
N GLY A 213 14.58 12.34 -7.28
CA GLY A 213 15.88 11.68 -7.36
C GLY A 213 16.49 11.66 -8.76
N VAL A 214 17.80 11.44 -8.79
CA VAL A 214 18.58 11.27 -10.01
C VAL A 214 18.96 9.81 -10.20
N THR A 215 19.09 9.39 -11.45
CA THR A 215 19.58 8.03 -11.81
C THR A 215 21.07 8.04 -11.98
#